data_aa658e3f9bd70af10b5e100461a93e3b
#
_entry.id   aa658e3f9bd70af10b5e100461a93e3b
#
_cell.length_a   1.000
_cell.length_b   1.000
_cell.length_c   1.000
_cell.angle_alpha   90.00
_cell.angle_beta   90.00
_cell.angle_gamma   90.00
#
_symmetry.space_group_name_H-M   'P 1'
#
loop_
_entity.id
_entity.type
_entity.pdbx_description
1 polymer ?
#
loop_
_entity_poly.entity_id
_entity_poly.type
_entity_poly.pdbx_seq_one_letter_code
_entity_poly.pdbx_strand_id
1 'polypeptide(L)'
;MWQTVEQIGGEVGWYGSDYLWYLRGLLDRMFGGVGLRRGRRDPLHLRVGDSVDFWRVEQLENGKLLRLYAEMILPGKAWLEFKIEDAEGGMRKISQTALFSPRGLGGQLYWYVISPLHQFVFPTMLRNIVRSANRKDFAKNKPLRENEMFQI
;
A
#
# COMPACT_ATOMS: atom_id res chain seq x y z
N MET A 1 -1.03 -7.26 -11.70
CA MET A 1 -1.66 -6.31 -10.73
C MET A 1 -1.50 -6.74 -9.28
N TRP A 2 -1.85 -7.96 -8.85
CA TRP A 2 -1.69 -8.42 -7.46
C TRP A 2 -0.25 -8.28 -6.92
N GLN A 3 0.74 -8.74 -7.67
CA GLN A 3 2.15 -8.63 -7.29
C GLN A 3 2.57 -7.18 -6.95
N THR A 4 1.98 -6.18 -7.59
CA THR A 4 2.25 -4.78 -7.32
C THR A 4 1.67 -4.35 -5.97
N VAL A 5 0.47 -4.82 -5.62
CA VAL A 5 -0.13 -4.59 -4.30
C VAL A 5 0.63 -5.34 -3.21
N GLU A 6 1.01 -6.58 -3.47
CA GLU A 6 1.74 -7.41 -2.52
C GLU A 6 3.14 -6.87 -2.20
N GLN A 7 3.76 -6.11 -3.12
CA GLN A 7 5.08 -5.49 -2.96
C GLN A 7 5.05 -4.08 -2.34
N ILE A 8 3.89 -3.60 -1.87
CA ILE A 8 3.77 -2.27 -1.27
C ILE A 8 4.62 -2.13 0.00
N GLY A 9 5.19 -0.96 0.23
CA GLY A 9 6.07 -0.67 1.37
C GLY A 9 7.51 -1.16 1.18
N GLY A 10 8.33 -1.04 2.22
CA GLY A 10 9.74 -1.38 2.17
C GLY A 10 10.52 -0.60 1.10
N GLU A 11 11.36 -1.28 0.34
CA GLU A 11 12.20 -0.66 -0.70
C GLU A 11 11.37 -0.13 -1.89
N VAL A 12 10.25 -0.74 -2.21
CA VAL A 12 9.37 -0.31 -3.30
C VAL A 12 8.61 0.97 -2.94
N GLY A 13 8.41 1.21 -1.65
CA GLY A 13 7.68 2.36 -1.13
C GLY A 13 6.15 2.27 -1.34
N TRP A 14 5.49 3.41 -1.20
CA TRP A 14 4.02 3.51 -1.20
C TRP A 14 3.46 4.05 -2.51
N TYR A 15 4.20 3.91 -3.60
CA TYR A 15 3.80 4.33 -4.95
C TYR A 15 3.42 5.82 -5.09
N GLY A 16 3.91 6.66 -4.21
CA GLY A 16 3.72 8.10 -4.27
C GLY A 16 3.61 8.71 -2.88
N SER A 17 4.03 9.98 -2.81
CA SER A 17 4.00 10.74 -1.56
C SER A 17 4.84 10.12 -0.42
N ASP A 18 5.88 9.35 -0.75
CA ASP A 18 6.73 8.67 0.24
C ASP A 18 7.30 9.63 1.29
N TYR A 19 7.56 10.89 0.91
CA TYR A 19 7.98 11.93 1.83
C TYR A 19 6.94 12.23 2.93
N LEU A 20 5.63 12.14 2.62
CA LEU A 20 4.57 12.32 3.61
C LEU A 20 4.50 11.14 4.59
N TRP A 21 4.69 9.94 4.08
CA TRP A 21 4.78 8.75 4.90
C TRP A 21 6.01 8.77 5.79
N TYR A 22 7.15 9.24 5.25
CA TYR A 22 8.37 9.44 6.04
C TYR A 22 8.17 10.49 7.14
N LEU A 23 7.61 11.65 6.80
CA LEU A 23 7.31 12.71 7.77
C LEU A 23 6.35 12.21 8.85
N ARG A 24 5.31 11.48 8.45
CA ARG A 24 4.35 10.89 9.38
C ARG A 24 5.04 9.88 10.32
N GLY A 25 5.90 9.03 9.81
CA GLY A 25 6.68 8.08 10.61
C GLY A 25 7.65 8.75 11.59
N LEU A 26 8.27 9.87 11.18
CA LEU A 26 9.12 10.67 12.04
C LEU A 26 8.34 11.28 13.20
N LEU A 27 7.17 11.87 12.91
CA LEU A 27 6.27 12.44 13.93
C LEU A 27 5.80 11.35 14.90
N ASP A 28 5.40 10.19 14.39
CA ASP A 28 4.98 9.05 15.21
C ASP A 28 6.09 8.62 16.18
N ARG A 29 7.33 8.57 15.70
CA ARG A 29 8.49 8.23 16.53
C ARG A 29 8.77 9.27 17.62
N MET A 30 8.58 10.56 17.32
CA MET A 30 8.72 11.64 18.31
C MET A 30 7.72 11.51 19.46
N PHE A 31 6.53 10.96 19.19
CA PHE A 31 5.50 10.69 20.20
C PHE A 31 5.57 9.28 20.81
N GLY A 32 6.67 8.55 20.58
CA GLY A 32 6.88 7.22 21.16
C GLY A 32 6.22 6.08 20.39
N GLY A 33 5.73 6.34 19.17
CA GLY A 33 5.19 5.32 18.29
C GLY A 33 6.27 4.49 17.58
N VAL A 34 5.82 3.53 16.78
CA VAL A 34 6.70 2.60 16.05
C VAL A 34 7.53 3.26 14.95
N GLY A 35 7.13 4.43 14.49
CA GLY A 35 7.75 5.13 13.36
C GLY A 35 7.69 4.31 12.08
N LEU A 36 8.50 4.69 11.10
CA LEU A 36 8.77 3.83 9.95
C LEU A 36 9.64 2.66 10.40
N ARG A 37 9.04 1.54 10.61
CA ARG A 37 9.76 0.29 10.78
C ARG A 37 10.18 -0.21 9.41
N ARG A 38 11.42 0.14 9.08
CA ARG A 38 12.16 -0.47 8.07
C ARG A 38 11.84 -1.83 7.66
N GLY A 39 11.68 -2.00 6.44
CA GLY A 39 11.81 -3.25 5.77
C GLY A 39 10.62 -4.19 5.96
N ARG A 40 10.63 -5.14 5.11
CA ARG A 40 9.69 -6.25 5.06
C ARG A 40 10.48 -7.52 5.36
N ARG A 41 9.83 -8.52 5.94
CA ARG A 41 10.41 -9.85 6.11
C ARG A 41 10.79 -10.47 4.77
N ASP A 42 9.92 -10.33 3.76
CA ASP A 42 10.09 -10.82 2.41
C ASP A 42 9.70 -9.72 1.41
N PRO A 43 10.57 -9.32 0.46
CA PRO A 43 10.28 -8.26 -0.48
C PRO A 43 9.19 -8.60 -1.50
N LEU A 44 8.92 -9.89 -1.73
CA LEU A 44 7.99 -10.35 -2.77
C LEU A 44 6.63 -10.79 -2.19
N HIS A 45 6.63 -11.43 -1.02
CA HIS A 45 5.44 -12.08 -0.47
C HIS A 45 5.12 -11.58 0.93
N LEU A 46 3.82 -11.37 1.17
CA LEU A 46 3.27 -11.04 2.47
C LEU A 46 2.63 -12.27 3.12
N ARG A 47 2.58 -12.22 4.46
CA ARG A 47 1.79 -13.14 5.29
C ARG A 47 1.01 -12.34 6.31
N VAL A 48 -0.10 -12.89 6.76
CA VAL A 48 -0.82 -12.32 7.91
C VAL A 48 0.12 -12.23 9.10
N GLY A 49 0.15 -11.07 9.75
CA GLY A 49 1.07 -10.76 10.84
C GLY A 49 2.39 -10.11 10.42
N ASP A 50 2.73 -10.04 9.13
CA ASP A 50 3.93 -9.34 8.67
C ASP A 50 3.81 -7.82 8.92
N SER A 51 4.93 -7.19 9.27
CA SER A 51 5.04 -5.73 9.33
C SER A 51 5.42 -5.17 7.97
N VAL A 52 4.72 -4.12 7.56
CA VAL A 52 4.98 -3.33 6.35
C VAL A 52 5.09 -1.87 6.78
N ASP A 53 6.29 -1.40 7.02
CA ASP A 53 6.59 -0.10 7.62
C ASP A 53 5.90 0.07 8.99
N PHE A 54 4.87 0.90 9.12
CA PHE A 54 4.07 1.07 10.34
C PHE A 54 2.70 0.36 10.28
N TRP A 55 2.52 -0.49 9.28
CA TRP A 55 1.33 -1.30 9.09
C TRP A 55 1.59 -2.76 9.46
N ARG A 56 0.55 -3.44 9.88
CA ARG A 56 0.55 -4.89 10.07
C ARG A 56 -0.46 -5.52 9.13
N VAL A 57 -0.06 -6.57 8.44
CA VAL A 57 -0.97 -7.35 7.61
C VAL A 57 -1.99 -8.05 8.52
N GLU A 58 -3.23 -7.60 8.49
CA GLU A 58 -4.33 -8.17 9.27
C GLU A 58 -5.07 -9.26 8.51
N GLN A 59 -5.29 -9.04 7.20
CA GLN A 59 -5.95 -10.01 6.32
C GLN A 59 -5.27 -10.03 4.96
N LEU A 60 -5.11 -11.24 4.42
CA LEU A 60 -4.51 -11.47 3.11
C LEU A 60 -5.26 -12.60 2.40
N GLU A 61 -5.84 -12.28 1.24
CA GLU A 61 -6.41 -13.23 0.30
C GLU A 61 -5.69 -13.05 -1.04
N ASN A 62 -4.88 -14.04 -1.41
CA ASN A 62 -4.04 -13.94 -2.60
C ASN A 62 -4.85 -13.60 -3.86
N GLY A 63 -4.43 -12.56 -4.56
CA GLY A 63 -5.09 -12.08 -5.77
C GLY A 63 -6.33 -11.22 -5.54
N LYS A 64 -6.85 -11.11 -4.31
CA LYS A 64 -8.14 -10.48 -4.01
C LYS A 64 -8.10 -9.36 -2.99
N LEU A 65 -7.48 -9.60 -1.82
CA LEU A 65 -7.60 -8.69 -0.69
C LEU A 65 -6.30 -8.58 0.09
N LEU A 66 -5.90 -7.35 0.39
CA LEU A 66 -4.87 -7.02 1.38
C LEU A 66 -5.46 -5.97 2.33
N ARG A 67 -5.58 -6.31 3.62
CA ARG A 67 -5.96 -5.37 4.67
C ARG A 67 -4.79 -5.16 5.62
N LEU A 68 -4.46 -3.91 5.84
CA LEU A 68 -3.38 -3.44 6.69
C LEU A 68 -3.96 -2.69 7.88
N TYR A 69 -3.54 -3.04 9.09
CA TYR A 69 -3.85 -2.34 10.33
C TYR A 69 -2.71 -1.38 10.69
N ALA A 70 -3.03 -0.14 11.05
CA ALA A 70 -2.04 0.85 11.46
C ALA A 70 -1.58 0.61 12.90
N GLU A 71 -0.27 0.41 13.10
CA GLU A 71 0.35 0.27 14.42
C GLU A 71 0.91 1.60 14.97
N MET A 72 0.78 2.69 14.21
CA MET A 72 1.18 4.02 14.66
C MET A 72 0.25 4.55 15.77
N ILE A 73 0.73 5.50 16.54
CA ILE A 73 -0.08 6.16 17.56
C ILE A 73 -1.14 7.03 16.89
N LEU A 74 -2.39 6.64 17.04
CA LEU A 74 -3.56 7.33 16.53
C LEU A 74 -4.60 7.49 17.64
N PRO A 75 -5.40 8.58 17.61
CA PRO A 75 -6.56 8.70 18.49
C PRO A 75 -7.73 7.86 17.98
N GLY A 76 -7.48 6.57 17.73
CA GLY A 76 -8.40 5.61 17.15
C GLY A 76 -7.69 4.42 16.52
N LYS A 77 -8.41 3.69 15.68
CA LYS A 77 -7.86 2.60 14.89
C LYS A 77 -8.01 2.92 13.41
N ALA A 78 -7.00 2.56 12.59
CA ALA A 78 -7.03 2.81 11.16
C ALA A 78 -6.67 1.54 10.38
N TRP A 79 -7.30 1.38 9.23
CA TRP A 79 -7.00 0.32 8.28
C TRP A 79 -6.88 0.90 6.87
N LEU A 80 -6.05 0.25 6.09
CA LEU A 80 -5.92 0.47 4.66
C LEU A 80 -6.19 -0.86 3.95
N GLU A 81 -7.17 -0.87 3.06
CA GLU A 81 -7.60 -2.06 2.35
C GLU A 81 -7.42 -1.87 0.84
N PHE A 82 -6.84 -2.88 0.21
CA PHE A 82 -6.78 -3.02 -1.24
C PHE A 82 -7.57 -4.25 -1.64
N LYS A 83 -8.56 -4.06 -2.52
CA LYS A 83 -9.39 -5.14 -3.05
C LYS A 83 -9.29 -5.18 -4.56
N ILE A 84 -9.09 -6.38 -5.11
CA ILE A 84 -9.07 -6.62 -6.56
C ILE A 84 -10.24 -7.52 -6.90
N GLU A 85 -11.04 -7.06 -7.84
CA GLU A 85 -12.22 -7.75 -8.35
C GLU A 85 -12.12 -7.91 -9.85
N ASP A 86 -12.65 -9.00 -10.38
CA ASP A 86 -12.79 -9.16 -11.81
C ASP A 86 -13.94 -8.26 -12.30
N ALA A 87 -13.71 -7.59 -13.42
CA ALA A 87 -14.66 -6.70 -14.08
C ALA A 87 -14.99 -7.22 -15.49
N GLU A 88 -16.01 -6.64 -16.09
CA GLU A 88 -16.44 -7.00 -17.44
C GLU A 88 -15.31 -6.87 -18.47
N GLY A 89 -15.31 -7.73 -19.50
CA GLY A 89 -14.30 -7.73 -20.55
C GLY A 89 -12.93 -8.27 -20.14
N GLY A 90 -12.83 -9.07 -19.07
CA GLY A 90 -11.57 -9.64 -18.58
C GLY A 90 -10.64 -8.62 -17.91
N MET A 91 -11.14 -7.44 -17.61
CA MET A 91 -10.43 -6.40 -16.89
C MET A 91 -10.43 -6.72 -15.39
N ARG A 92 -9.50 -6.09 -14.65
CA ARG A 92 -9.45 -6.14 -13.19
C ARG A 92 -9.62 -4.75 -12.61
N LYS A 93 -10.53 -4.63 -11.66
CA LYS A 93 -10.76 -3.41 -10.90
C LYS A 93 -10.03 -3.51 -9.56
N ILE A 94 -9.22 -2.49 -9.25
CA ILE A 94 -8.64 -2.33 -7.92
C ILE A 94 -9.34 -1.20 -7.20
N SER A 95 -9.72 -1.44 -5.96
CA SER A 95 -10.23 -0.43 -5.03
C SER A 95 -9.30 -0.31 -3.83
N GLN A 96 -9.20 0.92 -3.33
CA GLN A 96 -8.44 1.26 -2.14
C GLN A 96 -9.38 1.98 -1.17
N THR A 97 -9.48 1.46 0.06
CA THR A 97 -10.36 2.00 1.09
C THR A 97 -9.56 2.29 2.35
N ALA A 98 -9.65 3.50 2.86
CA ALA A 98 -9.13 3.87 4.17
C ALA A 98 -10.28 3.88 5.17
N LEU A 99 -10.12 3.14 6.25
CA LEU A 99 -11.09 3.05 7.34
C LEU A 99 -10.47 3.67 8.58
N PHE A 100 -11.25 4.45 9.31
CA PHE A 100 -10.84 5.02 10.58
C PHE A 100 -11.96 4.91 11.61
N SER A 101 -11.64 4.36 12.76
CA SER A 101 -12.52 4.28 13.92
C SER A 101 -12.02 5.24 15.00
N PRO A 102 -12.58 6.45 15.10
CA PRO A 102 -12.10 7.46 16.05
C PRO A 102 -12.38 7.04 17.49
N ARG A 103 -11.48 7.42 18.39
CA ARG A 103 -11.66 7.28 19.84
C ARG A 103 -11.97 8.64 20.45
N GLY A 104 -13.23 8.85 20.81
CA GLY A 104 -13.72 10.09 21.41
C GLY A 104 -13.61 11.30 20.47
N LEU A 105 -13.82 12.50 21.04
CA LEU A 105 -13.81 13.76 20.29
C LEU A 105 -12.45 14.09 19.68
N GLY A 106 -11.36 13.74 20.34
CA GLY A 106 -10.01 13.92 19.82
C GLY A 106 -9.77 13.13 18.53
N GLY A 107 -10.29 11.89 18.44
CA GLY A 107 -10.24 11.10 17.23
C GLY A 107 -11.07 11.67 16.08
N GLN A 108 -12.23 12.23 16.38
CA GLN A 108 -13.06 12.91 15.38
C GLN A 108 -12.35 14.15 14.83
N LEU A 109 -11.83 15.00 15.70
CA LEU A 109 -11.09 16.20 15.31
C LEU A 109 -9.86 15.84 14.45
N TYR A 110 -9.09 14.83 14.87
CA TYR A 110 -7.96 14.32 14.09
C TYR A 110 -8.40 13.91 12.68
N TRP A 111 -9.52 13.21 12.54
CA TRP A 111 -10.03 12.78 11.24
C TRP A 111 -10.37 13.97 10.34
N TYR A 112 -11.04 14.99 10.86
CA TYR A 112 -11.36 16.19 10.08
C TYR A 112 -10.12 16.92 9.57
N VAL A 113 -9.06 16.98 10.37
CA VAL A 113 -7.79 17.62 9.99
C VAL A 113 -7.04 16.80 8.92
N ILE A 114 -7.05 15.46 9.03
CA ILE A 114 -6.28 14.58 8.15
C ILE A 114 -7.05 14.20 6.87
N SER A 115 -8.36 14.20 6.89
CA SER A 115 -9.20 13.79 5.76
C SER A 115 -8.87 14.50 4.43
N PRO A 116 -8.64 15.82 4.37
CA PRO A 116 -8.27 16.49 3.12
C PRO A 116 -6.95 15.97 2.54
N LEU A 117 -5.97 15.65 3.41
CA LEU A 117 -4.69 15.09 2.98
C LEU A 117 -4.89 13.69 2.37
N HIS A 118 -5.75 12.87 2.96
CA HIS A 118 -6.07 11.54 2.44
C HIS A 118 -6.73 11.60 1.06
N GLN A 119 -7.60 12.57 0.83
CA GLN A 119 -8.24 12.77 -0.48
C GLN A 119 -7.23 13.09 -1.59
N PHE A 120 -6.09 13.65 -1.27
CA PHE A 120 -5.02 13.94 -2.22
C PHE A 120 -4.05 12.76 -2.39
N VAL A 121 -3.61 12.16 -1.29
CA VAL A 121 -2.59 11.10 -1.28
C VAL A 121 -3.09 9.79 -1.88
N PHE A 122 -4.27 9.32 -1.50
CA PHE A 122 -4.75 8.01 -1.91
C PHE A 122 -5.06 7.87 -3.39
N PRO A 123 -5.70 8.84 -4.08
CA PRO A 123 -5.88 8.73 -5.52
C PRO A 123 -4.56 8.72 -6.30
N THR A 124 -3.56 9.45 -5.80
CA THR A 124 -2.23 9.46 -6.41
C THR A 124 -1.54 8.11 -6.26
N MET A 125 -1.58 7.53 -5.06
CA MET A 125 -1.05 6.20 -4.78
C MET A 125 -1.73 5.13 -5.63
N LEU A 126 -3.06 5.11 -5.68
CA LEU A 126 -3.81 4.14 -6.48
C LEU A 126 -3.48 4.22 -7.98
N ARG A 127 -3.41 5.44 -8.54
CA ARG A 127 -2.99 5.65 -9.94
C ARG A 127 -1.59 5.10 -10.22
N ASN A 128 -0.66 5.31 -9.31
CA ASN A 128 0.70 4.84 -9.47
C ASN A 128 0.82 3.30 -9.31
N ILE A 129 0.02 2.69 -8.44
CA ILE A 129 -0.11 1.23 -8.36
C ILE A 129 -0.56 0.66 -9.72
N VAL A 130 -1.63 1.22 -10.30
CA VAL A 130 -2.15 0.78 -11.61
C VAL A 130 -1.11 0.97 -12.71
N ARG A 131 -0.42 2.12 -12.75
CA ARG A 131 0.65 2.37 -13.73
C ARG A 131 1.81 1.38 -13.60
N SER A 132 2.23 1.10 -12.37
CA SER A 132 3.29 0.11 -12.10
C SER A 132 2.88 -1.29 -12.50
N ALA A 133 1.64 -1.69 -12.22
CA ALA A 133 1.10 -2.98 -12.63
C ALA A 133 1.10 -3.13 -14.15
N ASN A 134 0.59 -2.14 -14.87
CA ASN A 134 0.55 -2.15 -16.35
C ASN A 134 1.95 -2.22 -16.95
N ARG A 135 2.95 -1.50 -16.40
CA ARG A 135 4.33 -1.59 -16.87
C ARG A 135 4.93 -2.98 -16.71
N LYS A 136 4.67 -3.65 -15.58
CA LYS A 136 5.14 -5.02 -15.33
C LYS A 136 4.47 -6.02 -16.28
N ASP A 137 3.18 -5.87 -16.54
CA ASP A 137 2.44 -6.72 -17.48
C ASP A 137 2.94 -6.52 -18.92
N PHE A 138 3.22 -5.29 -19.34
CA PHE A 138 3.84 -4.99 -20.63
C PHE A 138 5.23 -5.58 -20.79
N ALA A 139 6.07 -5.48 -19.77
CA ALA A 139 7.42 -6.05 -19.78
C ALA A 139 7.40 -7.59 -19.86
N LYS A 140 6.43 -8.23 -19.22
CA LYS A 140 6.25 -9.68 -19.24
C LYS A 140 5.74 -10.21 -20.58
N ASN A 141 4.92 -9.42 -21.28
CA ASN A 141 4.30 -9.79 -22.57
C ASN A 141 5.08 -9.27 -23.79
N LYS A 142 6.24 -8.62 -23.59
CA LYS A 142 7.08 -8.17 -24.70
C LYS A 142 7.72 -9.40 -25.35
N PRO A 143 7.52 -9.64 -26.66
CA PRO A 143 8.20 -10.74 -27.35
C PRO A 143 9.71 -10.53 -27.26
N LEU A 144 10.43 -11.63 -26.95
CA LEU A 144 11.89 -11.62 -26.94
C LEU A 144 12.37 -11.09 -28.31
N ARG A 145 13.26 -10.08 -28.29
CA ARG A 145 13.88 -9.62 -29.52
C ARG A 145 14.79 -10.72 -30.02
N GLU A 146 14.79 -10.96 -31.34
CA GLU A 146 15.58 -11.98 -32.03
C GLU A 146 17.06 -11.96 -31.63
N ASN A 147 17.60 -10.83 -31.22
CA ASN A 147 18.98 -10.65 -30.78
C ASN A 147 19.31 -11.20 -29.37
N GLU A 148 18.31 -11.62 -28.61
CA GLU A 148 18.54 -12.25 -27.29
C GLU A 148 18.52 -13.76 -27.33
N MET A 149 18.24 -14.37 -28.52
CA MET A 149 18.23 -15.82 -28.72
C MET A 149 19.59 -16.41 -29.10
N PHE A 150 20.62 -15.61 -29.32
CA PHE A 150 21.97 -16.08 -29.70
C PHE A 150 23.04 -15.58 -28.70
N GLN A 151 23.02 -16.08 -27.48
CA GLN A 151 24.20 -16.15 -26.61
C GLN A 151 24.30 -17.58 -26.11
N ILE A 152 25.00 -18.38 -26.88
CA ILE A 152 25.63 -19.66 -26.45
C ILE A 152 27.07 -19.35 -26.13
#